data_ca97d886276cc37b8fd81fed5422c13c
#
_entry.id   ca97d886276cc37b8fd81fed5422c13c
#
_cell.length_a   1.000
_cell.length_b   1.000
_cell.length_c   1.000
_cell.angle_alpha   90.00
_cell.angle_beta   90.00
_cell.angle_gamma   90.00
#
_symmetry.space_group_name_H-M   'P 1'
#
loop_
_entity.id
_entity.type
_entity.pdbx_description
1 polymer ?
#
loop_
_entity_poly.entity_id
_entity_poly.type
_entity_poly.pdbx_seq_one_letter_code
_entity_poly.pdbx_strand_id
1 'polypeptide(L)'
;MALTYADKPWVKTYDTGIPASIDYPNVPLHQFLVDTTNKYPNKTALITSAKLPVVGRVSSGMTYRELNSASDALAKALVELGLKKGDRVAIVMPNSVAFAISFFATLKAGGVVAATNPTYPPKKMAYQIDDCDAEIVITLTLFYDLIKQVQPETKAKTVIVANIKEYLPTPARILFGIAREKKDGHYLAEVKAGDYWFQDLLSRYAGQSVSVDIDPQQDLALFQYTGGTTGVSKAAMAKHKALVANMLQMQKLIESLPIAPQDNIFLGGIPMFHVYGLVAMLSLNVSMGSQIILVANARDIDEVVDIIDHFKCTLFPGVPALYNAVNNHPRVLSGDASLKSLIYCISGSAPLPRATKEEFERLSGAAVREGFGMSEAPTATHTNPIKGENRVGSIGLPLPDMEMRIVSLDDGETDVAVGEVGELAMAGPNIMVGYHKMPTETKNVLREKDGKVWLFTGDIARMDDDGYFYIVDRKKDMALIGGFNVYPAEVEDALKSHPAVLEVGVAAIPHPEKEGQEALKAWVVLKPDQTVTDKELIQFCDDKLAPYSIPRRISFIDELPKSAVGKTLRRELVRLEMES
;
A
#
# COMPACT_ATOMS: atom_id res chain seq x y z
N MET A 1 21.49 -13.81 30.89
CA MET A 1 20.02 -13.98 30.84
C MET A 1 19.69 -14.28 29.38
N ALA A 2 18.67 -15.08 29.13
CA ALA A 2 18.19 -15.28 27.77
C ALA A 2 17.64 -13.96 27.22
N LEU A 3 17.81 -13.70 25.94
CA LEU A 3 17.31 -12.53 25.25
C LEU A 3 15.76 -12.57 25.21
N THR A 4 15.12 -11.43 25.46
CA THR A 4 13.67 -11.29 25.45
C THR A 4 13.23 -10.15 24.52
N TYR A 5 11.96 -10.11 24.15
CA TYR A 5 11.39 -9.01 23.33
C TYR A 5 11.39 -7.67 24.07
N ALA A 6 11.31 -7.70 25.41
CA ALA A 6 11.40 -6.50 26.25
C ALA A 6 12.76 -5.81 26.21
N ASP A 7 13.84 -6.55 25.89
CA ASP A 7 15.19 -6.01 25.72
C ASP A 7 15.34 -5.18 24.44
N LYS A 8 14.37 -5.27 23.52
CA LYS A 8 14.34 -4.57 22.21
C LYS A 8 15.67 -4.70 21.46
N PRO A 9 16.15 -5.95 21.17
CA PRO A 9 17.47 -6.16 20.59
C PRO A 9 17.68 -5.39 19.28
N TRP A 10 16.64 -5.18 18.49
CA TRP A 10 16.66 -4.44 17.22
C TRP A 10 17.16 -3.00 17.36
N VAL A 11 17.00 -2.36 18.52
CA VAL A 11 17.46 -0.98 18.74
C VAL A 11 18.98 -0.87 18.63
N LYS A 12 19.71 -1.91 19.02
CA LYS A 12 21.18 -1.95 18.89
C LYS A 12 21.65 -2.13 17.45
N THR A 13 20.77 -2.64 16.61
CA THR A 13 21.02 -2.96 15.19
C THR A 13 20.59 -1.83 14.24
N TYR A 14 19.96 -0.78 14.77
CA TYR A 14 19.56 0.38 13.96
C TYR A 14 20.76 1.04 13.28
N ASP A 15 20.51 1.61 12.09
CA ASP A 15 21.50 2.49 11.44
C ASP A 15 21.89 3.63 12.37
N THR A 16 23.17 4.02 12.31
CA THR A 16 23.70 5.16 13.07
C THR A 16 22.85 6.41 12.81
N GLY A 17 22.33 7.02 13.86
CA GLY A 17 21.49 8.21 13.81
C GLY A 17 19.98 7.93 13.78
N ILE A 18 19.56 6.68 13.74
CA ILE A 18 18.16 6.31 13.95
C ILE A 18 17.91 6.16 15.46
N PRO A 19 17.04 7.00 16.06
CA PRO A 19 16.77 6.92 17.48
C PRO A 19 15.83 5.77 17.83
N ALA A 20 15.87 5.28 19.06
CA ALA A 20 14.91 4.30 19.57
C ALA A 20 13.51 4.88 19.73
N SER A 21 13.41 6.20 19.95
CA SER A 21 12.17 6.94 20.15
C SER A 21 12.19 8.28 19.42
N ILE A 22 11.04 8.75 18.97
CA ILE A 22 10.84 10.00 18.22
C ILE A 22 9.81 10.86 18.97
N ASP A 23 10.07 12.16 19.02
CA ASP A 23 9.07 13.12 19.49
C ASP A 23 8.03 13.38 18.39
N TYR A 24 6.77 13.14 18.70
CA TYR A 24 5.66 13.34 17.78
C TYR A 24 4.91 14.62 18.11
N PRO A 25 4.85 15.61 17.19
CA PRO A 25 4.09 16.84 17.42
C PRO A 25 2.60 16.54 17.52
N ASN A 26 1.91 17.21 18.42
CA ASN A 26 0.46 17.09 18.56
C ASN A 26 -0.27 17.99 17.54
N VAL A 27 -0.13 17.66 16.27
CA VAL A 27 -0.74 18.38 15.14
C VAL A 27 -1.49 17.42 14.21
N PRO A 28 -2.55 17.88 13.53
CA PRO A 28 -3.21 17.06 12.52
C PRO A 28 -2.32 16.87 11.29
N LEU A 29 -2.52 15.76 10.58
CA LEU A 29 -1.65 15.38 9.46
C LEU A 29 -1.53 16.46 8.36
N HIS A 30 -2.61 17.18 8.07
CA HIS A 30 -2.58 18.25 7.05
C HIS A 30 -1.71 19.46 7.45
N GLN A 31 -1.36 19.61 8.73
CA GLN A 31 -0.48 20.69 9.18
C GLN A 31 0.89 20.61 8.48
N PHE A 32 1.37 19.41 8.17
CA PHE A 32 2.62 19.24 7.42
C PHE A 32 2.57 19.84 6.01
N LEU A 33 1.40 19.83 5.35
CA LEU A 33 1.25 20.56 4.08
C LEU A 33 1.35 22.08 4.27
N VAL A 34 0.73 22.61 5.32
CA VAL A 34 0.80 24.04 5.66
C VAL A 34 2.24 24.46 5.96
N ASP A 35 2.93 23.71 6.82
CA ASP A 35 4.30 23.99 7.24
C ASP A 35 5.28 23.92 6.06
N THR A 36 5.14 22.89 5.23
CA THR A 36 5.96 22.73 4.01
C THR A 36 5.67 23.83 2.99
N THR A 37 4.41 24.25 2.86
CA THR A 37 4.04 25.38 2.00
C THR A 37 4.69 26.67 2.47
N ASN A 38 4.73 26.91 3.78
CA ASN A 38 5.40 28.09 4.34
C ASN A 38 6.91 28.08 4.07
N LYS A 39 7.53 26.89 4.13
CA LYS A 39 8.98 26.72 3.91
C LYS A 39 9.37 26.71 2.43
N TYR A 40 8.56 26.07 1.57
CA TYR A 40 8.87 25.84 0.15
C TYR A 40 7.69 26.18 -0.78
N PRO A 41 7.11 27.40 -0.73
CA PRO A 41 5.85 27.72 -1.41
C PRO A 41 5.88 27.49 -2.93
N ASN A 42 6.98 27.77 -3.56
CA ASN A 42 7.13 27.73 -5.02
C ASN A 42 7.76 26.42 -5.52
N LYS A 43 8.09 25.49 -4.61
CA LYS A 43 8.62 24.19 -5.00
C LYS A 43 7.49 23.31 -5.51
N THR A 44 7.76 22.57 -6.58
CA THR A 44 6.81 21.61 -7.15
C THR A 44 6.64 20.42 -6.19
N ALA A 45 5.40 20.14 -5.83
CA ALA A 45 5.01 19.00 -4.99
C ALA A 45 4.64 17.77 -5.82
N LEU A 46 3.85 18.00 -6.87
CA LEU A 46 3.30 16.94 -7.74
C LEU A 46 3.56 17.27 -9.20
N ILE A 47 3.93 16.27 -9.98
CA ILE A 47 4.11 16.39 -11.42
C ILE A 47 3.21 15.38 -12.13
N THR A 48 2.42 15.87 -13.07
CA THR A 48 1.69 15.05 -14.05
C THR A 48 2.40 15.15 -15.38
N SER A 49 2.58 14.05 -16.07
CA SER A 49 3.21 14.02 -17.39
C SER A 49 2.42 13.19 -18.39
N ALA A 50 2.66 13.46 -19.66
CA ALA A 50 2.11 12.68 -20.78
C ALA A 50 3.14 12.59 -21.89
N LYS A 51 3.19 11.44 -22.58
CA LYS A 51 4.02 11.24 -23.77
C LYS A 51 3.17 11.52 -25.01
N LEU A 52 3.55 12.54 -25.75
CA LEU A 52 2.86 12.95 -26.98
C LEU A 52 3.62 12.46 -28.20
N PRO A 53 2.92 12.00 -29.27
CA PRO A 53 3.56 11.72 -30.55
C PRO A 53 4.34 12.94 -31.04
N VAL A 54 5.54 12.75 -31.60
CA VAL A 54 6.42 13.78 -32.19
C VAL A 54 7.02 14.76 -31.18
N VAL A 55 6.23 15.25 -30.19
CA VAL A 55 6.67 16.25 -29.20
C VAL A 55 7.49 15.62 -28.07
N GLY A 56 7.29 14.33 -27.81
CA GLY A 56 7.92 13.63 -26.68
C GLY A 56 7.16 13.83 -25.36
N ARG A 57 7.87 13.75 -24.24
CA ARG A 57 7.27 13.89 -22.90
C ARG A 57 7.07 15.39 -22.56
N VAL A 58 5.87 15.69 -22.12
CA VAL A 58 5.48 17.00 -21.59
C VAL A 58 4.99 16.84 -20.15
N SER A 59 5.20 17.84 -19.31
CA SER A 59 4.82 17.78 -17.91
C SER A 59 4.19 19.08 -17.41
N SER A 60 3.37 18.96 -16.37
CA SER A 60 2.80 20.08 -15.61
C SER A 60 3.05 19.81 -14.12
N GLY A 61 3.52 20.82 -13.42
CA GLY A 61 3.79 20.76 -11.99
C GLY A 61 2.77 21.54 -11.19
N MET A 62 2.39 21.03 -10.02
CA MET A 62 1.65 21.75 -8.98
C MET A 62 2.60 22.06 -7.83
N THR A 63 2.74 23.33 -7.48
CA THR A 63 3.57 23.78 -6.36
C THR A 63 2.90 23.48 -5.02
N TYR A 64 3.66 23.51 -3.92
CA TYR A 64 3.11 23.37 -2.57
C TYR A 64 2.08 24.46 -2.26
N ARG A 65 2.31 25.70 -2.71
CA ARG A 65 1.34 26.79 -2.57
C ARG A 65 0.03 26.50 -3.28
N GLU A 66 0.09 26.03 -4.52
CA GLU A 66 -1.10 25.68 -5.30
C GLU A 66 -1.85 24.50 -4.69
N LEU A 67 -1.14 23.45 -4.26
CA LEU A 67 -1.74 22.29 -3.58
C LEU A 67 -2.43 22.72 -2.28
N ASN A 68 -1.77 23.53 -1.46
CA ASN A 68 -2.34 24.03 -0.22
C ASN A 68 -3.58 24.89 -0.48
N SER A 69 -3.50 25.85 -1.40
CA SER A 69 -4.62 26.76 -1.73
C SER A 69 -5.81 26.01 -2.35
N ALA A 70 -5.56 25.03 -3.23
CA ALA A 70 -6.61 24.21 -3.81
C ALA A 70 -7.29 23.34 -2.73
N SER A 71 -6.50 22.77 -1.80
CA SER A 71 -7.06 21.99 -0.70
C SER A 71 -7.83 22.86 0.30
N ASP A 72 -7.45 24.13 0.51
CA ASP A 72 -8.22 25.08 1.32
C ASP A 72 -9.57 25.39 0.67
N ALA A 73 -9.59 25.70 -0.62
CA ALA A 73 -10.79 25.98 -1.39
C ALA A 73 -11.77 24.79 -1.38
N LEU A 74 -11.26 23.58 -1.60
CA LEU A 74 -12.09 22.39 -1.56
C LEU A 74 -12.57 22.06 -0.14
N ALA A 75 -11.76 22.29 0.90
CA ALA A 75 -12.19 22.13 2.29
C ALA A 75 -13.36 23.07 2.61
N LYS A 76 -13.29 24.32 2.16
CA LYS A 76 -14.39 25.27 2.28
C LYS A 76 -15.63 24.79 1.53
N ALA A 77 -15.48 24.30 0.31
CA ALA A 77 -16.58 23.72 -0.46
C ALA A 77 -17.25 22.54 0.27
N LEU A 78 -16.45 21.62 0.83
CA LEU A 78 -16.97 20.45 1.57
C LEU A 78 -17.81 20.87 2.78
N VAL A 79 -17.37 21.87 3.55
CA VAL A 79 -18.12 22.41 4.70
C VAL A 79 -19.43 23.08 4.22
N GLU A 80 -19.40 23.85 3.14
CA GLU A 80 -20.62 24.48 2.57
C GLU A 80 -21.60 23.44 2.00
N LEU A 81 -21.10 22.28 1.55
CA LEU A 81 -21.92 21.15 1.13
C LEU A 81 -22.44 20.32 2.31
N GLY A 82 -22.15 20.74 3.55
CA GLY A 82 -22.71 20.16 4.75
C GLY A 82 -21.82 19.16 5.47
N LEU A 83 -20.55 18.98 5.04
CA LEU A 83 -19.60 18.12 5.74
C LEU A 83 -19.35 18.63 7.16
N LYS A 84 -19.51 17.76 8.13
CA LYS A 84 -19.24 18.03 9.55
C LYS A 84 -17.97 17.31 9.99
N LYS A 85 -17.36 17.78 11.08
CA LYS A 85 -16.24 17.11 11.70
C LYS A 85 -16.58 15.64 12.00
N GLY A 86 -15.70 14.75 11.56
CA GLY A 86 -15.86 13.30 11.71
C GLY A 86 -16.70 12.62 10.62
N ASP A 87 -17.34 13.36 9.72
CA ASP A 87 -18.01 12.77 8.56
C ASP A 87 -16.97 12.20 7.57
N ARG A 88 -17.39 11.19 6.81
CA ARG A 88 -16.50 10.52 5.84
C ARG A 88 -16.71 11.06 4.45
N VAL A 89 -15.60 11.20 3.73
CA VAL A 89 -15.58 11.50 2.30
C VAL A 89 -14.97 10.31 1.58
N ALA A 90 -15.74 9.69 0.69
CA ALA A 90 -15.24 8.61 -0.15
C ALA A 90 -14.44 9.20 -1.32
N ILE A 91 -13.15 8.83 -1.44
CA ILE A 91 -12.30 9.24 -2.56
C ILE A 91 -12.10 8.02 -3.46
N VAL A 92 -12.68 8.06 -4.66
CA VAL A 92 -12.71 6.95 -5.63
C VAL A 92 -11.99 7.36 -6.90
N MET A 93 -10.66 7.33 -6.88
CA MET A 93 -9.84 7.67 -8.05
C MET A 93 -8.42 7.10 -7.96
N PRO A 94 -7.72 6.92 -9.09
CA PRO A 94 -6.31 6.55 -9.11
C PRO A 94 -5.43 7.73 -8.69
N ASN A 95 -4.09 7.50 -8.73
CA ASN A 95 -3.10 8.54 -8.48
C ASN A 95 -3.34 9.72 -9.40
N SER A 96 -3.61 10.87 -8.80
CA SER A 96 -3.91 12.12 -9.50
C SER A 96 -3.71 13.32 -8.59
N VAL A 97 -3.53 14.47 -9.17
CA VAL A 97 -3.50 15.74 -8.44
C VAL A 97 -4.81 15.96 -7.68
N ALA A 98 -5.95 15.60 -8.30
CA ALA A 98 -7.26 15.70 -7.66
C ALA A 98 -7.37 14.83 -6.41
N PHE A 99 -6.74 13.64 -6.39
CA PHE A 99 -6.67 12.79 -5.20
C PHE A 99 -5.95 13.50 -4.05
N ALA A 100 -4.76 14.06 -4.30
CA ALA A 100 -3.98 14.75 -3.28
C ALA A 100 -4.72 15.98 -2.72
N ILE A 101 -5.35 16.78 -3.58
CA ILE A 101 -6.19 17.91 -3.16
C ILE A 101 -7.34 17.42 -2.29
N SER A 102 -8.08 16.37 -2.72
CA SER A 102 -9.22 15.82 -2.00
C SER A 102 -8.83 15.26 -0.63
N PHE A 103 -7.68 14.59 -0.56
CA PHE A 103 -7.15 14.06 0.69
C PHE A 103 -6.90 15.17 1.72
N PHE A 104 -6.09 16.17 1.37
CA PHE A 104 -5.80 17.25 2.29
C PHE A 104 -7.01 18.14 2.59
N ALA A 105 -7.88 18.37 1.60
CA ALA A 105 -9.12 19.13 1.80
C ALA A 105 -10.07 18.46 2.81
N THR A 106 -10.25 17.14 2.70
CA THR A 106 -11.07 16.37 3.64
C THR A 106 -10.53 16.50 5.07
N LEU A 107 -9.20 16.34 5.24
CA LEU A 107 -8.56 16.49 6.55
C LEU A 107 -8.68 17.91 7.11
N LYS A 108 -8.49 18.95 6.29
CA LYS A 108 -8.64 20.36 6.68
C LYS A 108 -10.07 20.70 7.08
N ALA A 109 -11.06 20.08 6.43
CA ALA A 109 -12.47 20.23 6.77
C ALA A 109 -12.89 19.44 8.03
N GLY A 110 -11.94 18.74 8.68
CA GLY A 110 -12.22 17.88 9.84
C GLY A 110 -12.89 16.56 9.47
N GLY A 111 -12.95 16.22 8.19
CA GLY A 111 -13.51 14.96 7.70
C GLY A 111 -12.53 13.80 7.79
N VAL A 112 -13.05 12.60 7.63
CA VAL A 112 -12.31 11.33 7.59
C VAL A 112 -12.26 10.83 6.15
N VAL A 113 -11.07 10.55 5.65
CA VAL A 113 -10.88 10.02 4.30
C VAL A 113 -11.25 8.53 4.27
N ALA A 114 -12.12 8.13 3.34
CA ALA A 114 -12.39 6.74 2.99
C ALA A 114 -11.90 6.48 1.56
N ALA A 115 -10.64 6.07 1.42
CA ALA A 115 -10.03 5.85 0.11
C ALA A 115 -10.44 4.50 -0.46
N THR A 116 -11.05 4.51 -1.65
CA THR A 116 -11.62 3.33 -2.30
C THR A 116 -10.94 3.07 -3.65
N ASN A 117 -10.63 1.82 -3.94
CA ASN A 117 -10.06 1.43 -5.22
C ASN A 117 -11.10 1.63 -6.35
N PRO A 118 -10.83 2.49 -7.34
CA PRO A 118 -11.77 2.82 -8.42
C PRO A 118 -12.04 1.64 -9.38
N THR A 119 -11.22 0.58 -9.33
CA THR A 119 -11.37 -0.59 -10.20
C THR A 119 -12.19 -1.72 -9.56
N TYR A 120 -12.76 -1.51 -8.39
CA TYR A 120 -13.60 -2.52 -7.76
C TYR A 120 -14.90 -2.76 -8.53
N PRO A 121 -15.42 -4.01 -8.52
CA PRO A 121 -16.76 -4.30 -9.03
C PRO A 121 -17.83 -3.47 -8.33
N PRO A 122 -18.95 -3.15 -9.00
CA PRO A 122 -20.02 -2.27 -8.48
C PRO A 122 -20.47 -2.64 -7.06
N LYS A 123 -20.76 -3.91 -6.79
CA LYS A 123 -21.20 -4.38 -5.46
C LYS A 123 -20.20 -4.09 -4.34
N LYS A 124 -18.91 -4.27 -4.62
CA LYS A 124 -17.86 -4.01 -3.62
C LYS A 124 -17.66 -2.52 -3.40
N MET A 125 -17.81 -1.72 -4.46
CA MET A 125 -17.75 -0.26 -4.37
C MET A 125 -18.94 0.29 -3.58
N ALA A 126 -20.16 -0.14 -3.89
CA ALA A 126 -21.36 0.21 -3.14
C ALA A 126 -21.20 -0.11 -1.65
N TYR A 127 -20.74 -1.33 -1.35
CA TYR A 127 -20.51 -1.75 0.03
C TYR A 127 -19.58 -0.80 0.78
N GLN A 128 -18.41 -0.43 0.21
CA GLN A 128 -17.46 0.42 0.92
C GLN A 128 -17.95 1.85 1.12
N ILE A 129 -18.64 2.42 0.14
CA ILE A 129 -19.24 3.77 0.23
C ILE A 129 -20.35 3.79 1.29
N ASP A 130 -21.22 2.77 1.33
CA ASP A 130 -22.29 2.68 2.30
C ASP A 130 -21.80 2.37 3.72
N ASP A 131 -20.89 1.40 3.85
CA ASP A 131 -20.34 0.98 5.14
C ASP A 131 -19.65 2.13 5.89
N CYS A 132 -18.90 2.98 5.18
CA CYS A 132 -18.27 4.15 5.80
C CYS A 132 -19.23 5.32 6.05
N ASP A 133 -20.51 5.20 5.73
CA ASP A 133 -21.51 6.26 5.83
C ASP A 133 -21.12 7.55 5.10
N ALA A 134 -20.42 7.46 3.96
CA ALA A 134 -20.02 8.64 3.21
C ALA A 134 -21.22 9.28 2.49
N GLU A 135 -21.48 10.55 2.79
CA GLU A 135 -22.50 11.35 2.09
C GLU A 135 -21.93 12.10 0.88
N ILE A 136 -20.61 12.28 0.82
CA ILE A 136 -19.90 12.92 -0.29
C ILE A 136 -18.92 11.92 -0.89
N VAL A 137 -18.97 11.80 -2.23
CA VAL A 137 -18.01 11.01 -3.02
C VAL A 137 -17.24 11.96 -3.93
N ILE A 138 -15.92 11.86 -3.95
CA ILE A 138 -15.07 12.59 -4.91
C ILE A 138 -14.47 11.58 -5.88
N THR A 139 -14.63 11.80 -7.18
CA THR A 139 -14.20 10.85 -8.21
C THR A 139 -13.69 11.55 -9.48
N LEU A 140 -13.18 10.77 -10.44
CA LEU A 140 -12.88 11.25 -11.78
C LEU A 140 -14.06 10.99 -12.73
N THR A 141 -14.13 11.78 -13.81
CA THR A 141 -15.13 11.60 -14.89
C THR A 141 -15.22 10.16 -15.37
N LEU A 142 -14.08 9.44 -15.47
CA LEU A 142 -14.02 8.03 -15.89
C LEU A 142 -14.90 7.10 -15.04
N PHE A 143 -15.09 7.40 -13.76
CA PHE A 143 -15.81 6.54 -12.82
C PHE A 143 -17.19 7.13 -12.42
N TYR A 144 -17.56 8.29 -12.96
CA TYR A 144 -18.79 8.97 -12.58
C TYR A 144 -20.03 8.11 -12.81
N ASP A 145 -20.18 7.50 -13.97
CA ASP A 145 -21.33 6.66 -14.29
C ASP A 145 -21.41 5.43 -13.37
N LEU A 146 -20.27 4.83 -13.04
CA LEU A 146 -20.21 3.73 -12.06
C LEU A 146 -20.66 4.20 -10.67
N ILE A 147 -20.20 5.36 -10.22
CA ILE A 147 -20.66 5.93 -8.94
C ILE A 147 -22.15 6.20 -8.97
N LYS A 148 -22.69 6.78 -10.06
CA LYS A 148 -24.14 7.03 -10.18
C LYS A 148 -24.94 5.73 -10.24
N GLN A 149 -24.40 4.66 -10.79
CA GLN A 149 -25.03 3.34 -10.79
C GLN A 149 -25.17 2.79 -9.37
N VAL A 150 -24.12 2.90 -8.54
CA VAL A 150 -24.11 2.34 -7.17
C VAL A 150 -24.67 3.30 -6.11
N GLN A 151 -24.74 4.59 -6.39
CA GLN A 151 -25.20 5.62 -5.45
C GLN A 151 -26.56 5.30 -4.78
N PRO A 152 -27.59 4.77 -5.48
CA PRO A 152 -28.87 4.43 -4.86
C PRO A 152 -28.79 3.36 -3.77
N GLU A 153 -27.71 2.56 -3.76
CA GLU A 153 -27.46 1.52 -2.75
C GLU A 153 -26.60 2.04 -1.57
N THR A 154 -26.31 3.36 -1.54
CA THR A 154 -25.40 3.98 -0.58
C THR A 154 -26.01 5.21 0.08
N LYS A 155 -25.34 5.75 1.10
CA LYS A 155 -25.71 7.02 1.74
C LYS A 155 -25.20 8.26 1.00
N ALA A 156 -24.49 8.09 -0.11
CA ALA A 156 -23.93 9.20 -0.88
C ALA A 156 -25.04 10.08 -1.47
N LYS A 157 -24.99 11.36 -1.14
CA LYS A 157 -25.95 12.38 -1.61
C LYS A 157 -25.37 13.22 -2.74
N THR A 158 -24.07 13.49 -2.68
CA THR A 158 -23.35 14.41 -3.57
C THR A 158 -22.13 13.74 -4.15
N VAL A 159 -21.93 13.89 -5.46
CA VAL A 159 -20.72 13.47 -6.16
C VAL A 159 -19.98 14.69 -6.68
N ILE A 160 -18.70 14.82 -6.33
CA ILE A 160 -17.79 15.85 -6.84
C ILE A 160 -16.89 15.19 -7.90
N VAL A 161 -16.88 15.75 -9.11
CA VAL A 161 -16.28 15.11 -10.28
C VAL A 161 -15.12 15.94 -10.80
N ALA A 162 -13.92 15.37 -10.76
CA ALA A 162 -12.72 15.95 -11.38
C ALA A 162 -12.48 15.36 -12.77
N ASN A 163 -11.92 16.15 -13.68
CA ASN A 163 -11.44 15.64 -14.96
C ASN A 163 -9.90 15.63 -14.95
N ILE A 164 -9.31 14.50 -15.28
CA ILE A 164 -7.85 14.32 -15.29
C ILE A 164 -7.15 15.31 -16.22
N LYS A 165 -7.81 15.75 -17.31
CA LYS A 165 -7.24 16.69 -18.29
C LYS A 165 -6.88 18.03 -17.69
N GLU A 166 -7.54 18.45 -16.59
CA GLU A 166 -7.34 19.74 -15.97
C GLU A 166 -5.92 19.92 -15.39
N TYR A 167 -5.25 18.81 -15.12
CA TYR A 167 -3.89 18.77 -14.58
C TYR A 167 -2.84 18.34 -15.60
N LEU A 168 -3.26 18.07 -16.86
CA LEU A 168 -2.32 17.79 -17.94
C LEU A 168 -1.64 19.08 -18.42
N PRO A 169 -0.40 18.99 -18.95
CA PRO A 169 0.23 20.12 -19.64
C PRO A 169 -0.65 20.63 -20.78
N THR A 170 -0.65 21.94 -21.04
CA THR A 170 -1.56 22.57 -22.01
C THR A 170 -1.62 21.86 -23.37
N PRO A 171 -0.49 21.49 -24.04
CA PRO A 171 -0.56 20.75 -25.30
C PRO A 171 -1.24 19.39 -25.16
N ALA A 172 -0.92 18.66 -24.09
CA ALA A 172 -1.52 17.35 -23.82
C ALA A 172 -3.01 17.47 -23.48
N ARG A 173 -3.41 18.51 -22.72
CA ARG A 173 -4.81 18.81 -22.38
C ARG A 173 -5.67 19.02 -23.63
N ILE A 174 -5.18 19.82 -24.58
CA ILE A 174 -5.89 20.09 -25.85
C ILE A 174 -6.01 18.79 -26.68
N LEU A 175 -4.89 18.10 -26.88
CA LEU A 175 -4.89 16.86 -27.67
C LEU A 175 -5.74 15.76 -27.03
N PHE A 176 -5.69 15.64 -25.70
CA PHE A 176 -6.53 14.70 -24.95
C PHE A 176 -8.01 15.01 -25.17
N GLY A 177 -8.41 16.27 -25.01
CA GLY A 177 -9.80 16.68 -25.21
C GLY A 177 -10.35 16.38 -26.61
N ILE A 178 -9.51 16.54 -27.63
CA ILE A 178 -9.92 16.30 -29.03
C ILE A 178 -9.89 14.81 -29.39
N ALA A 179 -8.85 14.08 -29.01
CA ALA A 179 -8.55 12.76 -29.58
C ALA A 179 -8.85 11.59 -28.63
N ARG A 180 -8.81 11.80 -27.30
CA ARG A 180 -8.79 10.72 -26.33
C ARG A 180 -9.94 10.77 -25.33
N GLU A 181 -10.37 11.96 -24.91
CA GLU A 181 -11.32 12.13 -23.79
C GLU A 181 -12.60 11.28 -23.96
N LYS A 182 -13.21 11.29 -25.14
CA LYS A 182 -14.38 10.44 -25.43
C LYS A 182 -14.02 8.97 -25.56
N LYS A 183 -12.92 8.69 -26.27
CA LYS A 183 -12.49 7.31 -26.53
C LYS A 183 -12.11 6.57 -25.28
N ASP A 184 -11.46 7.26 -24.33
CA ASP A 184 -10.95 6.69 -23.08
C ASP A 184 -11.98 6.81 -21.92
N GLY A 185 -13.22 7.22 -22.21
CA GLY A 185 -14.34 7.27 -21.25
C GLY A 185 -14.29 8.45 -20.27
N HIS A 186 -13.45 9.45 -20.50
CA HIS A 186 -13.33 10.63 -19.62
C HIS A 186 -14.29 11.78 -20.00
N TYR A 187 -15.00 11.67 -21.11
CA TYR A 187 -15.91 12.73 -21.54
C TYR A 187 -17.22 12.68 -20.74
N LEU A 188 -17.51 13.78 -20.07
CA LEU A 188 -18.76 14.01 -19.39
C LEU A 188 -19.29 15.39 -19.82
N ALA A 189 -20.48 15.44 -20.41
CA ALA A 189 -21.07 16.69 -20.88
C ALA A 189 -21.52 17.57 -19.72
N GLU A 190 -22.18 16.96 -18.73
CA GLU A 190 -22.69 17.65 -17.53
C GLU A 190 -22.75 16.68 -16.36
N VAL A 191 -22.75 17.21 -15.14
CA VAL A 191 -23.02 16.44 -13.93
C VAL A 191 -24.51 16.49 -13.61
N LYS A 192 -25.05 15.46 -12.95
CA LYS A 192 -26.47 15.42 -12.54
C LYS A 192 -26.77 16.48 -11.48
N ALA A 193 -28.04 16.87 -11.38
CA ALA A 193 -28.49 17.82 -10.36
C ALA A 193 -28.10 17.33 -8.94
N GLY A 194 -27.50 18.21 -8.16
CA GLY A 194 -26.97 17.90 -6.82
C GLY A 194 -25.51 17.43 -6.80
N ASP A 195 -24.90 17.22 -7.97
CA ASP A 195 -23.47 16.93 -8.13
C ASP A 195 -22.71 18.18 -8.60
N TYR A 196 -21.41 18.19 -8.45
CA TYR A 196 -20.59 19.37 -8.71
C TYR A 196 -19.33 19.02 -9.50
N TRP A 197 -18.94 19.94 -10.39
CA TRP A 197 -17.60 19.92 -10.97
C TRP A 197 -16.55 20.35 -9.93
N PHE A 198 -15.52 19.56 -9.80
CA PHE A 198 -14.40 19.81 -8.89
C PHE A 198 -13.77 21.19 -9.13
N GLN A 199 -13.52 21.54 -10.40
CA GLN A 199 -12.89 22.81 -10.79
C GLN A 199 -13.79 24.03 -10.49
N ASP A 200 -15.12 23.87 -10.62
CA ASP A 200 -16.06 24.94 -10.28
C ASP A 200 -16.04 25.25 -8.78
N LEU A 201 -15.94 24.19 -7.94
CA LEU A 201 -15.80 24.36 -6.50
C LEU A 201 -14.48 25.03 -6.14
N LEU A 202 -13.35 24.61 -6.73
CA LEU A 202 -12.06 25.25 -6.51
C LEU A 202 -12.08 26.72 -6.89
N SER A 203 -12.71 27.06 -8.01
CA SER A 203 -12.83 28.46 -8.50
C SER A 203 -13.74 29.29 -7.62
N ARG A 204 -14.89 28.73 -7.21
CA ARG A 204 -15.88 29.41 -6.37
C ARG A 204 -15.34 29.79 -5.00
N TYR A 205 -14.53 28.93 -4.41
CA TYR A 205 -13.99 29.13 -3.07
C TYR A 205 -12.50 29.51 -3.07
N ALA A 206 -11.98 29.94 -4.22
CA ALA A 206 -10.57 30.36 -4.34
C ALA A 206 -10.22 31.45 -3.29
N GLY A 207 -9.08 31.26 -2.62
CA GLY A 207 -8.60 32.16 -1.56
C GLY A 207 -9.35 32.08 -0.23
N GLN A 208 -10.32 31.15 -0.09
CA GLN A 208 -11.02 30.90 1.17
C GLN A 208 -10.45 29.65 1.84
N SER A 209 -10.53 29.60 3.16
CA SER A 209 -10.13 28.46 3.98
C SER A 209 -11.16 28.22 5.09
N VAL A 210 -11.02 27.11 5.78
CA VAL A 210 -11.80 26.79 6.98
C VAL A 210 -10.85 26.64 8.17
N SER A 211 -11.39 26.90 9.37
CA SER A 211 -10.72 26.59 10.62
C SER A 211 -11.62 25.61 11.39
N VAL A 212 -11.17 24.38 11.52
CA VAL A 212 -11.85 23.33 12.27
C VAL A 212 -10.94 22.93 13.43
N ASP A 213 -11.48 22.89 14.63
CA ASP A 213 -10.74 22.40 15.79
C ASP A 213 -10.61 20.88 15.71
N ILE A 214 -9.38 20.40 15.46
CA ILE A 214 -9.05 18.98 15.31
C ILE A 214 -8.13 18.59 16.45
N ASP A 215 -8.55 17.60 17.24
CA ASP A 215 -7.72 16.94 18.24
C ASP A 215 -7.00 15.73 17.59
N PRO A 216 -5.69 15.82 17.31
CA PRO A 216 -4.95 14.73 16.67
C PRO A 216 -4.94 13.44 17.47
N GLN A 217 -5.13 13.54 18.80
CA GLN A 217 -5.13 12.39 19.71
C GLN A 217 -6.46 11.62 19.67
N GLN A 218 -7.56 12.26 19.28
CA GLN A 218 -8.90 11.68 19.31
C GLN A 218 -9.54 11.55 17.93
N ASP A 219 -9.35 12.54 17.06
CA ASP A 219 -10.06 12.60 15.79
C ASP A 219 -9.49 11.60 14.78
N LEU A 220 -10.39 10.92 14.08
CA LEU A 220 -10.07 10.02 13.00
C LEU A 220 -9.66 10.80 11.74
N ALA A 221 -8.71 10.28 11.01
CA ALA A 221 -8.23 10.84 9.75
C ALA A 221 -8.50 9.93 8.55
N LEU A 222 -8.48 8.61 8.77
CA LEU A 222 -8.53 7.63 7.68
C LEU A 222 -9.35 6.39 8.05
N PHE A 223 -10.16 5.95 7.10
CA PHE A 223 -10.71 4.60 6.99
C PHE A 223 -9.99 3.88 5.86
N GLN A 224 -9.14 2.92 6.21
CA GLN A 224 -8.46 2.10 5.21
C GLN A 224 -9.13 0.74 5.12
N TYR A 225 -9.74 0.47 3.98
CA TYR A 225 -10.36 -0.82 3.74
C TYR A 225 -9.32 -1.90 3.47
N THR A 226 -9.37 -2.97 4.26
CA THR A 226 -8.52 -4.14 4.05
C THR A 226 -9.14 -5.08 3.03
N GLY A 227 -8.31 -5.75 2.24
CA GLY A 227 -8.74 -6.85 1.41
C GLY A 227 -9.03 -8.08 2.26
N GLY A 228 -10.12 -8.05 3.01
CA GLY A 228 -10.46 -9.10 3.97
C GLY A 228 -10.40 -10.50 3.36
N THR A 229 -9.69 -11.38 4.04
CA THR A 229 -9.55 -12.81 3.71
C THR A 229 -10.78 -13.60 4.13
N THR A 230 -11.65 -12.99 4.95
CA THR A 230 -12.94 -13.53 5.40
C THR A 230 -14.12 -13.15 4.50
N GLY A 231 -13.89 -12.43 3.39
CA GLY A 231 -14.91 -12.08 2.37
C GLY A 231 -15.42 -10.65 2.44
N VAL A 232 -15.62 -10.09 3.62
CA VAL A 232 -16.10 -8.71 3.79
C VAL A 232 -14.92 -7.78 4.04
N SER A 233 -14.81 -6.69 3.25
CA SER A 233 -13.79 -5.66 3.49
C SER A 233 -14.06 -4.97 4.83
N LYS A 234 -13.01 -4.79 5.65
CA LYS A 234 -13.09 -4.13 6.96
C LYS A 234 -12.40 -2.78 6.89
N ALA A 235 -13.03 -1.74 7.38
CA ALA A 235 -12.41 -0.41 7.47
C ALA A 235 -11.58 -0.29 8.76
N ALA A 236 -10.26 -0.35 8.65
CA ALA A 236 -9.35 -0.03 9.74
C ALA A 236 -9.36 1.49 9.98
N MET A 237 -9.65 1.92 11.20
CA MET A 237 -9.79 3.33 11.57
C MET A 237 -8.49 3.88 12.16
N ALA A 238 -7.92 4.91 11.55
CA ALA A 238 -6.71 5.56 12.02
C ALA A 238 -6.96 7.00 12.46
N LYS A 239 -6.40 7.39 13.61
CA LYS A 239 -6.36 8.77 14.08
C LYS A 239 -5.26 9.55 13.38
N HIS A 240 -5.34 10.88 13.39
CA HIS A 240 -4.27 11.76 12.89
C HIS A 240 -2.92 11.42 13.49
N LYS A 241 -2.84 11.23 14.82
CA LYS A 241 -1.59 10.89 15.51
C LYS A 241 -0.91 9.64 14.97
N ALA A 242 -1.69 8.62 14.60
CA ALA A 242 -1.12 7.37 14.10
C ALA A 242 -0.46 7.56 12.72
N LEU A 243 -1.09 8.35 11.84
CA LEU A 243 -0.54 8.67 10.53
C LEU A 243 0.70 9.58 10.65
N VAL A 244 0.65 10.57 11.55
CA VAL A 244 1.79 11.47 11.84
C VAL A 244 2.97 10.66 12.37
N ALA A 245 2.74 9.79 13.35
CA ALA A 245 3.80 8.97 13.92
C ALA A 245 4.49 8.11 12.86
N ASN A 246 3.71 7.38 12.06
CA ASN A 246 4.29 6.50 11.05
C ASN A 246 5.02 7.27 9.94
N MET A 247 4.46 8.39 9.50
CA MET A 247 5.11 9.26 8.53
C MET A 247 6.49 9.73 9.05
N LEU A 248 6.58 10.18 10.31
CA LEU A 248 7.83 10.66 10.91
C LEU A 248 8.82 9.53 11.17
N GLN A 249 8.37 8.34 11.55
CA GLN A 249 9.22 7.15 11.64
C GLN A 249 9.92 6.87 10.31
N MET A 250 9.19 6.87 9.20
CA MET A 250 9.77 6.68 7.87
C MET A 250 10.65 7.86 7.43
N GLN A 251 10.27 9.10 7.76
CA GLN A 251 11.09 10.28 7.46
C GLN A 251 12.47 10.17 8.10
N LYS A 252 12.56 9.69 9.35
CA LYS A 252 13.84 9.49 10.04
C LYS A 252 14.78 8.55 9.29
N LEU A 253 14.24 7.51 8.68
CA LEU A 253 15.02 6.60 7.84
C LEU A 253 15.55 7.32 6.59
N ILE A 254 14.68 8.02 5.87
CA ILE A 254 15.01 8.73 4.63
C ILE A 254 16.04 9.86 4.88
N GLU A 255 15.99 10.53 6.02
CA GLU A 255 16.97 11.56 6.41
C GLU A 255 18.42 11.03 6.46
N SER A 256 18.60 9.71 6.55
CA SER A 256 19.92 9.08 6.51
C SER A 256 20.52 8.94 5.10
N LEU A 257 19.74 9.18 4.04
CA LEU A 257 20.20 9.11 2.66
C LEU A 257 21.19 10.25 2.33
N PRO A 258 22.05 10.07 1.29
CA PRO A 258 23.06 11.05 0.91
C PRO A 258 22.51 12.29 0.19
N ILE A 259 21.20 12.45 0.11
CA ILE A 259 20.51 13.57 -0.54
C ILE A 259 19.61 14.27 0.49
N ALA A 260 19.49 15.58 0.42
CA ALA A 260 18.63 16.30 1.33
C ALA A 260 17.15 15.90 1.13
N PRO A 261 16.37 15.72 2.22
CA PRO A 261 15.00 15.20 2.12
C PRO A 261 14.13 15.89 1.07
N GLN A 262 14.21 17.22 0.99
CA GLN A 262 13.43 18.00 0.04
C GLN A 262 13.85 17.81 -1.43
N ASP A 263 15.03 17.29 -1.71
CA ASP A 263 15.54 17.13 -3.08
C ASP A 263 15.23 15.74 -3.66
N ASN A 264 14.55 14.91 -2.88
CA ASN A 264 14.08 13.63 -3.36
C ASN A 264 12.97 13.78 -4.40
N ILE A 265 12.96 12.83 -5.34
CA ILE A 265 11.95 12.69 -6.38
C ILE A 265 11.37 11.28 -6.29
N PHE A 266 10.12 11.18 -5.86
CA PHE A 266 9.43 9.91 -5.74
C PHE A 266 8.83 9.46 -7.07
N LEU A 267 9.01 8.20 -7.40
CA LEU A 267 8.18 7.53 -8.39
C LEU A 267 6.79 7.27 -7.79
N GLY A 268 5.76 7.92 -8.31
CA GLY A 268 4.38 7.87 -7.81
C GLY A 268 3.58 6.68 -8.32
N GLY A 269 4.14 5.46 -8.28
CA GLY A 269 3.53 4.25 -8.85
C GLY A 269 2.65 3.46 -7.88
N ILE A 270 2.80 3.63 -6.57
CA ILE A 270 1.96 2.95 -5.58
C ILE A 270 0.60 3.65 -5.47
N PRO A 271 -0.52 2.90 -5.48
CA PRO A 271 -1.84 3.51 -5.42
C PRO A 271 -2.08 4.34 -4.15
N MET A 272 -2.48 5.60 -4.30
CA MET A 272 -2.81 6.50 -3.19
C MET A 272 -4.09 6.09 -2.43
N PHE A 273 -4.98 5.30 -3.04
CA PHE A 273 -6.13 4.73 -2.34
C PHE A 273 -5.75 3.59 -1.39
N HIS A 274 -4.49 3.15 -1.38
CA HIS A 274 -3.93 2.21 -0.43
C HIS A 274 -3.03 2.94 0.57
N VAL A 275 -3.05 2.53 1.84
CA VAL A 275 -2.31 3.20 2.91
C VAL A 275 -0.81 3.32 2.61
N TYR A 276 -0.21 2.37 1.88
CA TYR A 276 1.18 2.44 1.45
C TYR A 276 1.44 3.69 0.57
N GLY A 277 0.63 3.91 -0.46
CA GLY A 277 0.75 5.10 -1.31
C GLY A 277 0.34 6.39 -0.59
N LEU A 278 -0.64 6.31 0.32
CA LEU A 278 -1.16 7.47 1.03
C LEU A 278 -0.17 8.02 2.06
N VAL A 279 0.41 7.15 2.88
CA VAL A 279 1.28 7.55 4.00
C VAL A 279 2.75 7.52 3.60
N ALA A 280 3.26 6.38 3.08
CA ALA A 280 4.67 6.22 2.77
C ALA A 280 5.12 6.91 1.45
N MET A 281 4.18 7.45 0.68
CA MET A 281 4.50 8.22 -0.52
C MET A 281 3.94 9.64 -0.43
N LEU A 282 2.61 9.85 -0.45
CA LEU A 282 2.02 11.19 -0.50
C LEU A 282 2.32 12.01 0.77
N SER A 283 1.98 11.47 1.96
CA SER A 283 2.17 12.22 3.22
C SER A 283 3.65 12.43 3.53
N LEU A 284 4.48 11.39 3.33
CA LEU A 284 5.92 11.45 3.52
C LEU A 284 6.59 12.45 2.58
N ASN A 285 6.21 12.47 1.30
CA ASN A 285 6.70 13.48 0.34
C ASN A 285 6.40 14.90 0.83
N VAL A 286 5.16 15.13 1.27
CA VAL A 286 4.73 16.46 1.74
C VAL A 286 5.50 16.86 2.98
N SER A 287 5.71 15.98 3.96
CA SER A 287 6.46 16.32 5.19
C SER A 287 7.92 16.71 4.91
N MET A 288 8.52 16.13 3.88
CA MET A 288 9.91 16.40 3.48
C MET A 288 10.06 17.59 2.52
N GLY A 289 8.98 18.07 1.90
CA GLY A 289 9.05 19.06 0.84
C GLY A 289 9.64 18.53 -0.46
N SER A 290 9.49 17.25 -0.74
CA SER A 290 9.98 16.53 -1.93
C SER A 290 9.04 16.67 -3.13
N GLN A 291 9.28 15.91 -4.21
CA GLN A 291 8.42 15.83 -5.40
C GLN A 291 7.89 14.43 -5.62
N ILE A 292 6.67 14.31 -6.15
CA ILE A 292 6.15 13.04 -6.70
C ILE A 292 5.90 13.20 -8.18
N ILE A 293 6.41 12.28 -8.98
CA ILE A 293 6.01 12.12 -10.38
C ILE A 293 4.86 11.12 -10.40
N LEU A 294 3.65 11.60 -10.67
CA LEU A 294 2.45 10.77 -10.61
C LEU A 294 2.39 9.79 -11.76
N VAL A 295 2.17 8.52 -11.44
CA VAL A 295 1.89 7.42 -12.37
C VAL A 295 0.44 6.99 -12.16
N ALA A 296 -0.43 7.28 -13.10
CA ALA A 296 -1.85 6.93 -12.98
C ALA A 296 -2.10 5.42 -13.11
N ASN A 297 -1.28 4.73 -13.90
CA ASN A 297 -1.33 3.28 -14.11
C ASN A 297 0.07 2.66 -14.08
N ALA A 298 0.48 2.14 -12.95
CA ALA A 298 1.78 1.49 -12.78
C ALA A 298 1.90 0.12 -13.49
N ARG A 299 0.83 -0.38 -14.13
CA ARG A 299 0.90 -1.56 -15.01
C ARG A 299 1.48 -1.23 -16.39
N ASP A 300 1.48 0.04 -16.77
CA ASP A 300 2.19 0.54 -17.94
C ASP A 300 3.68 0.69 -17.59
N ILE A 301 4.44 -0.39 -17.82
CA ILE A 301 5.86 -0.44 -17.46
C ILE A 301 6.71 0.48 -18.34
N ASP A 302 6.32 0.68 -19.60
CA ASP A 302 6.97 1.67 -20.48
C ASP A 302 6.91 3.07 -19.86
N GLU A 303 5.74 3.44 -19.32
CA GLU A 303 5.55 4.73 -18.64
C GLU A 303 6.38 4.82 -17.35
N VAL A 304 6.42 3.76 -16.55
CA VAL A 304 7.23 3.69 -15.32
C VAL A 304 8.71 3.90 -15.61
N VAL A 305 9.25 3.17 -16.58
CA VAL A 305 10.67 3.25 -16.99
C VAL A 305 11.00 4.62 -17.57
N ASP A 306 10.12 5.16 -18.44
CA ASP A 306 10.28 6.50 -19.01
C ASP A 306 10.29 7.59 -17.92
N ILE A 307 9.44 7.48 -16.91
CA ILE A 307 9.37 8.44 -15.80
C ILE A 307 10.66 8.40 -14.98
N ILE A 308 11.14 7.22 -14.60
CA ILE A 308 12.39 7.08 -13.84
C ILE A 308 13.55 7.73 -14.60
N ASP A 309 13.69 7.41 -15.88
CA ASP A 309 14.78 7.91 -16.70
C ASP A 309 14.67 9.42 -16.99
N HIS A 310 13.47 9.91 -17.35
CA HIS A 310 13.27 11.32 -17.72
C HIS A 310 13.39 12.27 -16.53
N PHE A 311 12.70 11.96 -15.41
CA PHE A 311 12.66 12.83 -14.23
C PHE A 311 13.76 12.56 -13.22
N LYS A 312 14.59 11.52 -13.46
CA LYS A 312 15.69 11.13 -12.57
C LYS A 312 15.19 10.87 -11.15
N CYS A 313 14.15 10.03 -11.04
CA CYS A 313 13.60 9.65 -9.74
C CYS A 313 14.71 9.12 -8.81
N THR A 314 14.67 9.51 -7.54
CA THR A 314 15.65 9.08 -6.51
C THR A 314 15.09 8.01 -5.58
N LEU A 315 13.78 8.03 -5.36
CA LEU A 315 13.08 7.09 -4.49
C LEU A 315 12.04 6.29 -5.27
N PHE A 316 12.09 4.97 -5.09
CA PHE A 316 11.17 4.05 -5.73
C PHE A 316 10.45 3.18 -4.68
N PRO A 317 9.33 3.66 -4.09
CA PRO A 317 8.41 2.78 -3.38
C PRO A 317 7.72 1.87 -4.40
N GLY A 318 7.82 0.55 -4.19
CA GLY A 318 7.36 -0.44 -5.16
C GLY A 318 6.87 -1.73 -4.52
N VAL A 319 6.50 -2.66 -5.37
CA VAL A 319 6.12 -4.03 -5.01
C VAL A 319 6.95 -5.02 -5.85
N PRO A 320 7.13 -6.28 -5.41
CA PRO A 320 8.00 -7.23 -6.13
C PRO A 320 7.67 -7.40 -7.61
N ALA A 321 6.39 -7.44 -7.97
CA ALA A 321 5.95 -7.56 -9.36
C ALA A 321 6.41 -6.38 -10.22
N LEU A 322 6.41 -5.16 -9.67
CA LEU A 322 6.83 -3.96 -10.40
C LEU A 322 8.35 -3.96 -10.60
N TYR A 323 9.13 -4.34 -9.58
CA TYR A 323 10.58 -4.50 -9.71
C TYR A 323 10.95 -5.55 -10.77
N ASN A 324 10.26 -6.70 -10.74
CA ASN A 324 10.47 -7.75 -11.73
C ASN A 324 10.13 -7.29 -13.15
N ALA A 325 9.04 -6.54 -13.32
CA ALA A 325 8.66 -6.01 -14.64
C ALA A 325 9.68 -5.01 -15.18
N VAL A 326 10.21 -4.12 -14.32
CA VAL A 326 11.27 -3.17 -14.70
C VAL A 326 12.57 -3.89 -15.04
N ASN A 327 12.97 -4.94 -14.28
CA ASN A 327 14.15 -5.76 -14.56
C ASN A 327 14.12 -6.38 -15.97
N ASN A 328 12.93 -6.81 -16.41
CA ASN A 328 12.75 -7.47 -17.71
C ASN A 328 12.39 -6.51 -18.84
N HIS A 329 12.38 -5.21 -18.59
CA HIS A 329 12.01 -4.23 -19.60
C HIS A 329 13.10 -4.09 -20.68
N PRO A 330 12.78 -4.21 -22.00
CA PRO A 330 13.78 -4.21 -23.08
C PRO A 330 14.73 -3.02 -23.06
N ARG A 331 14.22 -1.81 -22.82
CA ARG A 331 15.04 -0.59 -22.78
C ARG A 331 15.95 -0.50 -21.57
N VAL A 332 15.61 -1.16 -20.45
CA VAL A 332 16.48 -1.27 -19.27
C VAL A 332 17.59 -2.27 -19.55
N LEU A 333 17.26 -3.41 -20.17
CA LEU A 333 18.24 -4.46 -20.51
C LEU A 333 19.22 -4.01 -21.60
N SER A 334 18.77 -3.23 -22.60
CA SER A 334 19.65 -2.67 -23.64
C SER A 334 20.47 -1.48 -23.17
N GLY A 335 20.10 -0.85 -22.04
CA GLY A 335 20.72 0.39 -21.56
C GLY A 335 20.17 1.66 -22.19
N ASP A 336 19.10 1.57 -23.00
CA ASP A 336 18.42 2.73 -23.61
C ASP A 336 17.60 3.56 -22.59
N ALA A 337 17.35 3.00 -21.42
CA ALA A 337 16.77 3.71 -20.28
C ALA A 337 17.62 3.45 -19.02
N SER A 338 17.91 4.53 -18.29
CA SER A 338 18.77 4.49 -17.13
C SER A 338 17.98 4.50 -15.81
N LEU A 339 18.30 3.56 -14.92
CA LEU A 339 17.80 3.52 -13.55
C LEU A 339 18.79 4.15 -12.54
N LYS A 340 19.92 4.67 -13.00
CA LYS A 340 21.07 5.08 -12.15
C LYS A 340 20.81 6.31 -11.27
N SER A 341 19.69 7.02 -11.47
CA SER A 341 19.26 8.11 -10.59
C SER A 341 18.67 7.63 -9.28
N LEU A 342 18.18 6.38 -9.24
CA LEU A 342 17.62 5.80 -8.03
C LEU A 342 18.70 5.64 -6.96
N ILE A 343 18.35 6.02 -5.73
CA ILE A 343 19.24 5.95 -4.55
C ILE A 343 18.70 4.91 -3.57
N TYR A 344 17.38 4.93 -3.35
CA TYR A 344 16.75 4.04 -2.39
C TYR A 344 15.41 3.54 -2.92
N CYS A 345 15.22 2.25 -2.77
CA CYS A 345 14.02 1.54 -3.18
C CYS A 345 13.48 0.73 -2.01
N ILE A 346 12.16 0.76 -1.80
CA ILE A 346 11.50 -0.02 -0.77
C ILE A 346 10.45 -0.93 -1.39
N SER A 347 10.58 -2.23 -1.14
CA SER A 347 9.61 -3.23 -1.58
C SER A 347 8.70 -3.62 -0.43
N GLY A 348 7.39 -3.48 -0.62
CA GLY A 348 6.38 -3.84 0.37
C GLY A 348 5.28 -4.72 -0.21
N SER A 349 4.28 -5.02 0.62
CA SER A 349 3.05 -5.77 0.30
C SER A 349 3.20 -7.27 0.06
N ALA A 350 4.36 -7.75 -0.38
CA ALA A 350 4.65 -9.17 -0.61
C ALA A 350 6.15 -9.45 -0.42
N PRO A 351 6.56 -10.71 -0.15
CA PRO A 351 7.97 -11.08 -0.08
C PRO A 351 8.71 -10.78 -1.40
N LEU A 352 9.91 -10.21 -1.29
CA LEU A 352 10.75 -9.87 -2.45
C LEU A 352 11.66 -11.04 -2.80
N PRO A 353 11.53 -11.68 -3.98
CA PRO A 353 12.44 -12.73 -4.39
C PRO A 353 13.88 -12.21 -4.50
N ARG A 354 14.83 -12.98 -3.95
CA ARG A 354 16.27 -12.65 -3.95
C ARG A 354 16.77 -12.29 -5.35
N ALA A 355 16.45 -13.10 -6.36
CA ALA A 355 16.88 -12.86 -7.74
C ALA A 355 16.34 -11.53 -8.30
N THR A 356 15.07 -11.20 -8.03
CA THR A 356 14.48 -9.91 -8.45
C THR A 356 15.20 -8.73 -7.79
N LYS A 357 15.51 -8.84 -6.50
CA LYS A 357 16.25 -7.82 -5.76
C LYS A 357 17.65 -7.62 -6.32
N GLU A 358 18.44 -8.69 -6.41
CA GLU A 358 19.84 -8.65 -6.85
C GLU A 358 19.96 -8.11 -8.28
N GLU A 359 19.04 -8.51 -9.18
CA GLU A 359 19.02 -8.00 -10.55
C GLU A 359 18.66 -6.51 -10.60
N PHE A 360 17.67 -6.07 -9.82
CA PHE A 360 17.32 -4.65 -9.78
C PHE A 360 18.46 -3.79 -9.22
N GLU A 361 19.11 -4.24 -8.15
CA GLU A 361 20.28 -3.56 -7.57
C GLU A 361 21.46 -3.51 -8.57
N ARG A 362 21.67 -4.56 -9.35
CA ARG A 362 22.69 -4.60 -10.42
C ARG A 362 22.39 -3.57 -11.52
N LEU A 363 21.14 -3.49 -11.97
CA LEU A 363 20.71 -2.58 -13.04
C LEU A 363 20.70 -1.13 -12.60
N SER A 364 20.16 -0.84 -11.42
CA SER A 364 19.98 0.52 -10.91
C SER A 364 21.21 1.05 -10.16
N GLY A 365 21.92 0.20 -9.45
CA GLY A 365 22.92 0.60 -8.46
C GLY A 365 22.32 1.08 -7.13
N ALA A 366 20.99 1.10 -7.01
CA ALA A 366 20.28 1.53 -5.81
C ALA A 366 20.11 0.36 -4.84
N ALA A 367 20.06 0.67 -3.55
CA ALA A 367 19.71 -0.32 -2.54
C ALA A 367 18.20 -0.60 -2.53
N VAL A 368 17.82 -1.89 -2.61
CA VAL A 368 16.42 -2.31 -2.42
C VAL A 368 16.27 -2.90 -1.02
N ARG A 369 15.34 -2.38 -0.24
CA ARG A 369 15.02 -2.84 1.11
C ARG A 369 13.61 -3.37 1.17
N GLU A 370 13.42 -4.46 1.92
CA GLU A 370 12.08 -4.94 2.23
C GLU A 370 11.53 -4.16 3.42
N GLY A 371 10.25 -3.80 3.32
CA GLY A 371 9.46 -3.22 4.40
C GLY A 371 8.16 -3.97 4.58
N PHE A 372 7.71 -4.04 5.83
CA PHE A 372 6.45 -4.69 6.19
C PHE A 372 5.53 -3.70 6.90
N GLY A 373 4.25 -3.85 6.63
CA GLY A 373 3.20 -3.08 7.26
C GLY A 373 1.82 -3.55 6.86
N MET A 374 0.80 -2.92 7.42
CA MET A 374 -0.58 -3.31 7.23
C MET A 374 -1.52 -2.11 7.41
N SER A 375 -2.78 -2.28 7.00
CA SER A 375 -3.79 -1.23 7.16
C SER A 375 -4.12 -0.96 8.62
N GLU A 376 -3.98 -1.96 9.47
CA GLU A 376 -4.25 -1.94 10.91
C GLU A 376 -3.15 -1.23 11.71
N ALA A 377 -1.97 -1.04 11.11
CA ALA A 377 -0.86 -0.23 11.62
C ALA A 377 -0.29 0.62 10.48
N PRO A 378 -1.04 1.64 10.04
CA PRO A 378 -0.74 2.36 8.80
C PRO A 378 0.55 3.17 8.88
N THR A 379 1.55 2.89 8.06
CA THR A 379 1.56 1.89 6.98
C THR A 379 2.70 0.89 7.16
N ALA A 380 3.87 1.34 7.63
CA ALA A 380 5.07 0.53 7.88
C ALA A 380 5.25 0.27 9.37
N THR A 381 5.68 -0.94 9.71
CA THR A 381 6.04 -1.31 11.09
C THR A 381 7.46 -1.82 11.17
N HIS A 382 7.99 -2.36 10.06
CA HIS A 382 9.35 -2.86 9.94
C HIS A 382 9.96 -2.43 8.61
N THR A 383 11.28 -2.31 8.61
CA THR A 383 12.08 -2.19 7.39
C THR A 383 13.51 -2.67 7.63
N ASN A 384 14.15 -3.21 6.61
CA ASN A 384 15.58 -3.46 6.66
C ASN A 384 16.35 -2.14 6.74
N PRO A 385 17.48 -2.08 7.47
CA PRO A 385 18.33 -0.90 7.58
C PRO A 385 18.74 -0.35 6.20
N ILE A 386 18.84 0.96 6.08
CA ILE A 386 19.26 1.60 4.83
C ILE A 386 20.74 1.37 4.58
N LYS A 387 21.58 1.58 5.60
CA LYS A 387 23.04 1.48 5.55
C LYS A 387 23.60 0.21 6.19
N GLY A 388 22.87 -0.33 7.16
CA GLY A 388 23.23 -1.55 7.87
C GLY A 388 23.00 -2.82 7.06
N GLU A 389 23.09 -3.95 7.75
CA GLU A 389 22.89 -5.26 7.14
C GLU A 389 21.47 -5.42 6.61
N ASN A 390 21.34 -5.77 5.34
CA ASN A 390 20.06 -6.14 4.73
C ASN A 390 19.93 -7.66 4.71
N ARG A 391 19.06 -8.22 5.53
CA ARG A 391 18.79 -9.66 5.59
C ARG A 391 17.67 -10.02 4.65
N VAL A 392 18.02 -10.61 3.52
CA VAL A 392 17.04 -11.03 2.50
C VAL A 392 16.07 -12.06 3.07
N GLY A 393 14.77 -11.87 2.81
CA GLY A 393 13.68 -12.69 3.38
C GLY A 393 13.24 -12.25 4.78
N SER A 394 13.93 -11.26 5.37
CA SER A 394 13.49 -10.60 6.60
C SER A 394 12.64 -9.38 6.25
N ILE A 395 11.59 -9.14 7.02
CA ILE A 395 10.83 -7.88 6.96
C ILE A 395 11.61 -6.72 7.62
N GLY A 396 12.78 -6.99 8.17
CA GLY A 396 13.67 -6.02 8.79
C GLY A 396 13.45 -5.84 10.29
N LEU A 397 13.85 -4.67 10.75
CA LEU A 397 13.76 -4.25 12.14
C LEU A 397 12.48 -3.44 12.38
N PRO A 398 11.87 -3.50 13.57
CA PRO A 398 10.79 -2.61 13.97
C PRO A 398 11.19 -1.14 13.83
N LEU A 399 10.26 -0.29 13.43
CA LEU A 399 10.46 1.16 13.42
C LEU A 399 10.56 1.72 14.85
N PRO A 400 11.14 2.92 15.04
CA PRO A 400 11.19 3.58 16.34
C PRO A 400 9.85 3.60 17.07
N ASP A 401 9.86 3.46 18.38
CA ASP A 401 8.68 3.39 19.26
C ASP A 401 7.76 2.19 19.07
N MET A 402 8.09 1.27 18.16
CA MET A 402 7.36 0.02 18.03
C MET A 402 7.84 -1.00 19.06
N GLU A 403 6.88 -1.70 19.66
CA GLU A 403 7.12 -2.84 20.54
C GLU A 403 6.58 -4.09 19.89
N MET A 404 7.35 -5.17 19.95
CA MET A 404 7.05 -6.43 19.28
C MET A 404 7.09 -7.58 20.26
N ARG A 405 6.25 -8.58 20.00
CA ARG A 405 6.24 -9.87 20.68
C ARG A 405 5.93 -10.96 19.65
N ILE A 406 6.47 -12.14 19.87
CA ILE A 406 6.01 -13.35 19.18
C ILE A 406 5.34 -14.21 20.26
N VAL A 407 4.05 -14.50 20.08
CA VAL A 407 3.27 -15.24 21.08
C VAL A 407 2.95 -16.65 20.60
N SER A 408 2.85 -17.56 21.52
CA SER A 408 2.51 -18.97 21.27
C SER A 408 1.23 -19.10 20.47
N LEU A 409 1.22 -20.02 19.51
CA LEU A 409 0.01 -20.35 18.74
C LEU A 409 -1.01 -21.15 19.56
N ASP A 410 -0.58 -21.78 20.65
CA ASP A 410 -1.43 -22.65 21.49
C ASP A 410 -2.35 -21.82 22.38
N ASP A 411 -1.81 -20.83 23.09
CA ASP A 411 -2.58 -19.99 24.02
C ASP A 411 -2.83 -18.57 23.51
N GLY A 412 -2.02 -18.07 22.55
CA GLY A 412 -2.11 -16.73 21.99
C GLY A 412 -1.76 -15.63 23.00
N GLU A 413 -1.03 -15.94 24.07
CA GLU A 413 -0.72 -15.00 25.17
C GLU A 413 0.74 -15.07 25.64
N THR A 414 1.31 -16.26 25.74
CA THR A 414 2.67 -16.50 26.23
C THR A 414 3.70 -16.15 25.16
N ASP A 415 4.74 -15.38 25.52
CA ASP A 415 5.86 -15.12 24.62
C ASP A 415 6.64 -16.43 24.36
N VAL A 416 6.94 -16.70 23.10
CA VAL A 416 7.87 -17.78 22.73
C VAL A 416 9.30 -17.31 22.89
N ALA A 417 10.27 -18.22 23.00
CA ALA A 417 11.68 -17.86 23.04
C ALA A 417 12.12 -17.18 21.71
N VAL A 418 13.16 -16.35 21.79
CA VAL A 418 13.76 -15.76 20.60
C VAL A 418 14.24 -16.89 19.67
N GLY A 419 13.91 -16.78 18.38
CA GLY A 419 14.16 -17.81 17.36
C GLY A 419 12.97 -18.76 17.13
N GLU A 420 12.07 -18.91 18.07
CA GLU A 420 10.88 -19.74 17.92
C GLU A 420 9.77 -19.04 17.11
N VAL A 421 8.88 -19.85 16.55
CA VAL A 421 7.78 -19.41 15.69
C VAL A 421 6.51 -19.22 16.51
N GLY A 422 5.81 -18.12 16.27
CA GLY A 422 4.53 -17.80 16.90
C GLY A 422 3.80 -16.68 16.15
N GLU A 423 2.70 -16.16 16.71
CA GLU A 423 1.96 -15.04 16.13
C GLU A 423 2.64 -13.72 16.48
N LEU A 424 2.87 -12.87 15.47
CA LEU A 424 3.40 -11.52 15.67
C LEU A 424 2.34 -10.62 16.30
N ALA A 425 2.65 -10.08 17.47
CA ALA A 425 1.88 -9.04 18.14
C ALA A 425 2.70 -7.77 18.27
N MET A 426 2.09 -6.61 18.03
CA MET A 426 2.78 -5.33 18.04
C MET A 426 1.98 -4.25 18.77
N ALA A 427 2.69 -3.33 19.43
CA ALA A 427 2.15 -2.12 20.02
C ALA A 427 2.99 -0.92 19.57
N GLY A 428 2.38 0.25 19.46
CA GLY A 428 3.09 1.45 19.00
C GLY A 428 2.15 2.62 18.72
N PRO A 429 2.72 3.77 18.37
CA PRO A 429 1.95 4.99 18.17
C PRO A 429 1.06 4.96 16.91
N ASN A 430 1.35 4.07 15.96
CA ASN A 430 0.66 3.96 14.67
C ASN A 430 -0.41 2.85 14.61
N ILE A 431 -0.80 2.26 15.75
CA ILE A 431 -1.85 1.22 15.75
C ILE A 431 -3.23 1.86 15.54
N MET A 432 -4.07 1.18 14.74
CA MET A 432 -5.47 1.58 14.51
C MET A 432 -6.29 1.63 15.79
N VAL A 433 -7.45 2.30 15.73
CA VAL A 433 -8.43 2.32 16.84
C VAL A 433 -9.29 1.04 16.85
N GLY A 434 -9.47 0.42 15.69
CA GLY A 434 -10.31 -0.75 15.48
C GLY A 434 -10.92 -0.76 14.10
N TYR A 435 -11.79 -1.73 13.85
CA TYR A 435 -12.58 -1.82 12.61
C TYR A 435 -13.94 -1.13 12.77
N HIS A 436 -14.31 -0.31 11.79
CA HIS A 436 -15.59 0.39 11.77
C HIS A 436 -16.78 -0.60 11.83
N LYS A 437 -17.74 -0.35 12.73
CA LYS A 437 -18.93 -1.19 12.94
C LYS A 437 -18.67 -2.68 13.24
N MET A 438 -17.42 -3.06 13.55
CA MET A 438 -17.03 -4.45 13.77
C MET A 438 -16.34 -4.65 15.13
N PRO A 439 -17.08 -4.53 16.26
CA PRO A 439 -16.48 -4.61 17.59
C PRO A 439 -15.91 -6.00 17.93
N THR A 440 -16.52 -7.08 17.42
CA THR A 440 -16.04 -8.43 17.64
C THR A 440 -14.70 -8.67 16.94
N GLU A 441 -14.60 -8.28 15.66
CA GLU A 441 -13.34 -8.37 14.90
C GLU A 441 -12.25 -7.50 15.49
N THR A 442 -12.64 -6.33 16.02
CA THR A 442 -11.71 -5.44 16.73
C THR A 442 -11.13 -6.13 17.97
N LYS A 443 -11.98 -6.72 18.82
CA LYS A 443 -11.54 -7.45 20.01
C LYS A 443 -10.67 -8.67 19.70
N ASN A 444 -10.88 -9.30 18.55
CA ASN A 444 -10.08 -10.46 18.14
C ASN A 444 -8.63 -10.06 17.85
N VAL A 445 -8.39 -8.83 17.37
CA VAL A 445 -7.06 -8.39 16.94
C VAL A 445 -6.44 -7.35 17.88
N LEU A 446 -7.23 -6.56 18.60
CA LEU A 446 -6.73 -5.59 19.59
C LEU A 446 -7.00 -6.10 21.01
N ARG A 447 -5.93 -6.36 21.75
CA ARG A 447 -6.02 -6.88 23.13
C ARG A 447 -5.20 -6.00 24.08
N GLU A 448 -5.74 -5.74 25.26
CA GLU A 448 -5.03 -5.03 26.31
C GLU A 448 -4.16 -6.02 27.11
N LYS A 449 -2.88 -5.68 27.26
CA LYS A 449 -1.95 -6.38 28.14
C LYS A 449 -0.90 -5.41 28.67
N ASP A 450 -0.62 -5.47 29.95
CA ASP A 450 0.38 -4.63 30.64
C ASP A 450 0.16 -3.11 30.42
N GLY A 451 -1.11 -2.68 30.41
CA GLY A 451 -1.52 -1.29 30.20
C GLY A 451 -1.35 -0.76 28.78
N LYS A 452 -1.10 -1.63 27.80
CA LYS A 452 -0.94 -1.31 26.38
C LYS A 452 -1.92 -2.07 25.52
N VAL A 453 -2.30 -1.47 24.39
CA VAL A 453 -3.07 -2.13 23.35
C VAL A 453 -2.12 -2.81 22.36
N TRP A 454 -2.25 -4.11 22.22
CA TRP A 454 -1.48 -4.93 21.31
C TRP A 454 -2.33 -5.32 20.11
N LEU A 455 -1.80 -5.12 18.90
CA LEU A 455 -2.36 -5.62 17.65
C LEU A 455 -1.80 -7.00 17.36
N PHE A 456 -2.66 -8.01 17.36
CA PHE A 456 -2.37 -9.37 16.92
C PHE A 456 -2.59 -9.43 15.41
N THR A 457 -1.50 -9.60 14.67
CA THR A 457 -1.50 -9.37 13.22
C THR A 457 -2.13 -10.50 12.41
N GLY A 458 -2.21 -11.69 13.00
CA GLY A 458 -2.52 -12.91 12.28
C GLY A 458 -1.38 -13.37 11.36
N ASP A 459 -0.22 -12.73 11.40
CA ASP A 459 1.00 -13.19 10.73
C ASP A 459 1.81 -14.06 11.70
N ILE A 460 2.25 -15.23 11.23
CA ILE A 460 3.16 -16.12 11.94
C ILE A 460 4.58 -15.67 11.61
N ALA A 461 5.38 -15.46 12.64
CA ALA A 461 6.71 -14.90 12.50
C ALA A 461 7.70 -15.50 13.50
N ARG A 462 8.97 -15.22 13.30
CA ARG A 462 10.06 -15.41 14.26
C ARG A 462 10.98 -14.20 14.26
N MET A 463 11.71 -14.00 15.36
CA MET A 463 12.74 -12.97 15.48
C MET A 463 14.10 -13.66 15.71
N ASP A 464 15.17 -13.17 15.08
CA ASP A 464 16.52 -13.62 15.39
C ASP A 464 17.16 -12.82 16.54
N ASP A 465 18.38 -13.22 16.93
CA ASP A 465 19.12 -12.64 18.07
C ASP A 465 19.49 -11.16 17.88
N ASP A 466 19.57 -10.69 16.62
CA ASP A 466 19.87 -9.30 16.28
C ASP A 466 18.61 -8.44 16.12
N GLY A 467 17.43 -9.05 16.29
CA GLY A 467 16.13 -8.36 16.25
C GLY A 467 15.51 -8.21 14.87
N TYR A 468 15.97 -8.96 13.85
CA TYR A 468 15.29 -9.04 12.57
C TYR A 468 14.11 -9.99 12.64
N PHE A 469 12.98 -9.58 12.06
CA PHE A 469 11.77 -10.37 11.99
C PHE A 469 11.61 -11.03 10.62
N TYR A 470 11.06 -12.25 10.64
CA TYR A 470 10.79 -13.06 9.45
C TYR A 470 9.35 -13.53 9.49
N ILE A 471 8.57 -13.20 8.45
CA ILE A 471 7.23 -13.76 8.29
C ILE A 471 7.37 -15.18 7.76
N VAL A 472 6.75 -16.12 8.47
CA VAL A 472 6.68 -17.54 8.08
C VAL A 472 5.46 -17.78 7.21
N ASP A 473 4.26 -17.37 7.69
CA ASP A 473 3.01 -17.43 6.92
C ASP A 473 1.90 -16.61 7.63
N ARG A 474 0.68 -16.80 7.18
CA ARG A 474 -0.54 -16.31 7.81
C ARG A 474 -1.22 -17.39 8.65
N LYS A 475 -1.61 -17.06 9.89
CA LYS A 475 -2.28 -17.98 10.81
C LYS A 475 -3.51 -18.67 10.19
N LYS A 476 -4.28 -17.95 9.39
CA LYS A 476 -5.49 -18.42 8.71
C LYS A 476 -5.23 -19.20 7.42
N ASP A 477 -4.03 -19.04 6.82
CA ASP A 477 -3.62 -19.73 5.59
C ASP A 477 -2.84 -21.01 5.93
N MET A 478 -2.45 -21.18 7.19
CA MET A 478 -1.81 -22.37 7.73
C MET A 478 -2.75 -23.57 7.58
N ALA A 479 -2.24 -24.65 7.01
CA ALA A 479 -2.96 -25.92 6.84
C ALA A 479 -2.65 -26.90 7.99
N LEU A 480 -3.65 -27.67 8.41
CA LEU A 480 -3.47 -28.74 9.38
C LEU A 480 -3.42 -30.09 8.66
N ILE A 481 -2.23 -30.56 8.33
CA ILE A 481 -2.04 -31.80 7.58
C ILE A 481 -1.54 -32.92 8.49
N GLY A 482 -2.39 -33.91 8.73
CA GLY A 482 -2.03 -35.05 9.59
C GLY A 482 -1.66 -34.65 11.04
N GLY A 483 -2.19 -33.54 11.53
CA GLY A 483 -1.89 -33.03 12.87
C GLY A 483 -0.68 -32.09 12.92
N PHE A 484 -0.02 -31.80 11.79
CA PHE A 484 1.10 -30.88 11.69
C PHE A 484 0.67 -29.54 11.10
N ASN A 485 1.19 -28.46 11.67
CA ASN A 485 1.05 -27.13 11.10
C ASN A 485 1.93 -27.03 9.84
N VAL A 486 1.31 -26.81 8.68
CA VAL A 486 1.99 -26.65 7.41
C VAL A 486 1.78 -25.24 6.92
N TYR A 487 2.84 -24.60 6.50
CA TYR A 487 2.87 -23.23 6.03
C TYR A 487 2.94 -23.19 4.50
N PRO A 488 1.84 -22.80 3.80
CA PRO A 488 1.83 -22.72 2.35
C PRO A 488 2.97 -21.91 1.75
N ALA A 489 3.42 -20.86 2.43
CA ALA A 489 4.53 -20.03 1.97
C ALA A 489 5.86 -20.81 1.87
N GLU A 490 6.14 -21.74 2.79
CA GLU A 490 7.32 -22.59 2.73
C GLU A 490 7.30 -23.49 1.48
N VAL A 491 6.12 -24.01 1.15
CA VAL A 491 5.92 -24.84 -0.05
C VAL A 491 6.04 -24.00 -1.33
N GLU A 492 5.51 -22.78 -1.31
CA GLU A 492 5.67 -21.81 -2.42
C GLU A 492 7.15 -21.51 -2.67
N ASP A 493 7.93 -21.27 -1.62
CA ASP A 493 9.36 -20.97 -1.75
C ASP A 493 10.15 -22.16 -2.27
N ALA A 494 9.84 -23.38 -1.82
CA ALA A 494 10.45 -24.59 -2.34
C ALA A 494 10.19 -24.74 -3.84
N LEU A 495 8.92 -24.64 -4.27
CA LEU A 495 8.54 -24.75 -5.68
C LEU A 495 9.10 -23.61 -6.55
N LYS A 496 9.14 -22.37 -6.05
CA LYS A 496 9.75 -21.22 -6.75
C LYS A 496 11.24 -21.40 -7.01
N SER A 497 11.94 -22.21 -6.20
CA SER A 497 13.35 -22.49 -6.42
C SER A 497 13.60 -23.39 -7.66
N HIS A 498 12.56 -23.98 -8.25
CA HIS A 498 12.69 -24.77 -9.49
C HIS A 498 12.91 -23.85 -10.71
N PRO A 499 13.88 -24.14 -11.60
CA PRO A 499 14.23 -23.27 -12.73
C PRO A 499 13.08 -22.91 -13.67
N ALA A 500 12.13 -23.82 -13.90
CA ALA A 500 10.99 -23.62 -14.79
C ALA A 500 9.84 -22.82 -14.18
N VAL A 501 9.82 -22.62 -12.87
CA VAL A 501 8.70 -21.97 -12.17
C VAL A 501 8.89 -20.45 -12.19
N LEU A 502 7.84 -19.74 -12.62
CA LEU A 502 7.77 -18.28 -12.58
C LEU A 502 7.08 -17.82 -11.30
N GLU A 503 5.88 -18.35 -11.04
CA GLU A 503 5.09 -18.02 -9.86
C GLU A 503 4.37 -19.28 -9.34
N VAL A 504 4.05 -19.27 -8.04
CA VAL A 504 3.28 -20.34 -7.42
C VAL A 504 2.42 -19.79 -6.31
N GLY A 505 1.22 -20.32 -6.18
CA GLY A 505 0.34 -20.12 -5.03
C GLY A 505 -0.04 -21.47 -4.45
N VAL A 506 0.04 -21.62 -3.13
CA VAL A 506 -0.30 -22.85 -2.42
C VAL A 506 -1.41 -22.57 -1.43
N ALA A 507 -2.36 -23.49 -1.33
CA ALA A 507 -3.41 -23.41 -0.32
C ALA A 507 -3.87 -24.82 0.11
N ALA A 508 -4.46 -24.88 1.31
CA ALA A 508 -5.19 -26.04 1.76
C ALA A 508 -6.50 -26.16 0.99
N ILE A 509 -6.81 -27.38 0.56
CA ILE A 509 -8.08 -27.77 -0.02
C ILE A 509 -8.65 -28.96 0.77
N PRO A 510 -9.96 -29.24 0.71
CA PRO A 510 -10.50 -30.49 1.26
C PRO A 510 -9.77 -31.70 0.67
N HIS A 511 -9.41 -32.66 1.52
CA HIS A 511 -8.71 -33.84 1.05
C HIS A 511 -9.62 -34.67 0.13
N PRO A 512 -9.18 -35.04 -1.09
CA PRO A 512 -10.04 -35.67 -2.08
C PRO A 512 -10.59 -37.05 -1.69
N GLU A 513 -9.92 -37.74 -0.76
CA GLU A 513 -10.25 -39.13 -0.37
C GLU A 513 -10.57 -39.25 1.11
N LYS A 514 -10.39 -38.22 1.94
CA LYS A 514 -10.55 -38.28 3.40
C LYS A 514 -11.41 -37.13 3.88
N GLU A 515 -12.67 -37.43 4.14
CA GLU A 515 -13.62 -36.42 4.63
C GLU A 515 -13.14 -35.77 5.93
N GLY A 516 -13.28 -34.44 6.02
CA GLY A 516 -12.88 -33.64 7.18
C GLY A 516 -11.37 -33.42 7.35
N GLN A 517 -10.55 -33.86 6.40
CA GLN A 517 -9.11 -33.57 6.37
C GLN A 517 -8.76 -32.54 5.27
N GLU A 518 -7.61 -31.93 5.43
CA GLU A 518 -7.04 -31.01 4.43
C GLU A 518 -5.90 -31.67 3.64
N ALA A 519 -5.69 -31.21 2.43
CA ALA A 519 -4.53 -31.51 1.59
C ALA A 519 -4.00 -30.23 0.95
N LEU A 520 -2.69 -30.18 0.70
CA LEU A 520 -2.10 -29.06 -0.01
C LEU A 520 -2.26 -29.21 -1.53
N LYS A 521 -2.62 -28.12 -2.18
CA LYS A 521 -2.58 -27.97 -3.64
C LYS A 521 -1.74 -26.77 -4.02
N ALA A 522 -0.95 -26.90 -5.10
CA ALA A 522 -0.19 -25.81 -5.69
C ALA A 522 -0.78 -25.45 -7.06
N TRP A 523 -0.81 -24.16 -7.37
CA TRP A 523 -1.08 -23.59 -8.69
C TRP A 523 0.18 -22.92 -9.17
N VAL A 524 0.70 -23.37 -10.31
CA VAL A 524 2.02 -23.01 -10.82
C VAL A 524 1.90 -22.30 -12.15
N VAL A 525 2.59 -21.15 -12.27
CA VAL A 525 2.82 -20.45 -13.51
C VAL A 525 4.24 -20.75 -13.96
N LEU A 526 4.41 -21.27 -15.18
CA LEU A 526 5.73 -21.56 -15.74
C LEU A 526 6.34 -20.32 -16.41
N LYS A 527 7.66 -20.30 -16.46
CA LYS A 527 8.38 -19.32 -17.31
C LYS A 527 8.09 -19.58 -18.77
N PRO A 528 8.15 -18.55 -19.64
CA PRO A 528 8.02 -18.73 -21.09
C PRO A 528 8.96 -19.84 -21.59
N ASP A 529 8.45 -20.66 -22.50
CA ASP A 529 9.19 -21.75 -23.16
C ASP A 529 9.75 -22.84 -22.22
N GLN A 530 9.31 -22.88 -20.95
CA GLN A 530 9.64 -23.94 -20.00
C GLN A 530 8.51 -24.95 -19.89
N THR A 531 8.89 -26.21 -19.72
CA THR A 531 7.95 -27.31 -19.46
C THR A 531 8.45 -28.15 -18.29
N VAL A 532 7.56 -28.57 -17.43
CA VAL A 532 7.80 -29.48 -16.31
C VAL A 532 6.48 -30.16 -15.98
N THR A 533 6.52 -31.40 -15.51
CA THR A 533 5.32 -32.12 -15.08
C THR A 533 5.02 -31.89 -13.59
N ASP A 534 3.80 -32.13 -13.18
CA ASP A 534 3.38 -32.11 -11.78
C ASP A 534 4.20 -33.09 -10.94
N LYS A 535 4.49 -34.30 -11.47
CA LYS A 535 5.28 -35.31 -10.79
C LYS A 535 6.72 -34.87 -10.57
N GLU A 536 7.34 -34.22 -11.54
CA GLU A 536 8.71 -33.71 -11.41
C GLU A 536 8.79 -32.61 -10.35
N LEU A 537 7.79 -31.70 -10.28
CA LEU A 537 7.72 -30.68 -9.24
C LEU A 537 7.45 -31.25 -7.85
N ILE A 538 6.58 -32.27 -7.74
CA ILE A 538 6.37 -32.98 -6.47
C ILE A 538 7.66 -33.65 -6.02
N GLN A 539 8.33 -34.37 -6.90
CA GLN A 539 9.61 -35.02 -6.60
C GLN A 539 10.71 -33.99 -6.24
N PHE A 540 10.72 -32.83 -6.86
CA PHE A 540 11.65 -31.75 -6.53
C PHE A 540 11.46 -31.22 -5.09
N CYS A 541 10.28 -31.42 -4.51
CA CYS A 541 10.00 -31.07 -3.12
C CYS A 541 10.50 -32.10 -2.10
N ASP A 542 10.78 -33.36 -2.50
CA ASP A 542 11.09 -34.45 -1.58
C ASP A 542 12.33 -34.19 -0.72
N ASP A 543 13.36 -33.53 -1.30
CA ASP A 543 14.59 -33.18 -0.59
C ASP A 543 14.51 -31.82 0.14
N LYS A 544 13.42 -31.09 0.01
CA LYS A 544 13.29 -29.70 0.48
C LYS A 544 12.24 -29.51 1.56
N LEU A 545 11.22 -30.36 1.58
CA LEU A 545 10.06 -30.24 2.45
C LEU A 545 9.84 -31.51 3.27
N ALA A 546 9.22 -31.33 4.43
CA ALA A 546 8.74 -32.48 5.18
C ALA A 546 7.65 -33.23 4.38
N PRO A 547 7.54 -34.57 4.49
CA PRO A 547 6.58 -35.35 3.70
C PRO A 547 5.12 -34.89 3.80
N TYR A 548 4.72 -34.33 4.94
CA TYR A 548 3.38 -33.80 5.15
C TYR A 548 3.17 -32.40 4.51
N SER A 549 4.25 -31.70 4.17
CA SER A 549 4.23 -30.38 3.49
C SER A 549 4.27 -30.49 1.97
N ILE A 550 4.47 -31.67 1.41
CA ILE A 550 4.53 -31.85 -0.05
C ILE A 550 3.11 -31.75 -0.63
N PRO A 551 2.89 -30.90 -1.66
CA PRO A 551 1.57 -30.76 -2.25
C PRO A 551 1.12 -32.04 -2.94
N ARG A 552 -0.12 -32.46 -2.70
CA ARG A 552 -0.69 -33.66 -3.34
C ARG A 552 -1.11 -33.46 -4.77
N ARG A 553 -1.38 -32.22 -5.16
CA ARG A 553 -1.81 -31.85 -6.50
C ARG A 553 -1.10 -30.57 -6.94
N ILE A 554 -0.72 -30.54 -8.21
CA ILE A 554 -0.22 -29.32 -8.87
C ILE A 554 -1.09 -29.08 -10.10
N SER A 555 -1.57 -27.86 -10.26
CA SER A 555 -2.24 -27.39 -11.48
C SER A 555 -1.42 -26.29 -12.12
N PHE A 556 -1.25 -26.34 -13.43
CA PHE A 556 -0.63 -25.25 -14.20
C PHE A 556 -1.69 -24.25 -14.63
N ILE A 557 -1.40 -22.96 -14.45
CA ILE A 557 -2.29 -21.85 -14.81
C ILE A 557 -1.48 -20.74 -15.49
N ASP A 558 -2.15 -19.91 -16.29
CA ASP A 558 -1.49 -18.83 -17.02
C ASP A 558 -1.08 -17.68 -16.10
N GLU A 559 -1.89 -17.36 -15.09
CA GLU A 559 -1.61 -16.31 -14.10
C GLU A 559 -2.26 -16.61 -12.75
N LEU A 560 -1.62 -16.13 -11.67
CA LEU A 560 -2.20 -16.17 -10.32
C LEU A 560 -3.18 -15.01 -10.11
N PRO A 561 -4.31 -15.22 -9.42
CA PRO A 561 -5.18 -14.13 -8.99
C PRO A 561 -4.46 -13.24 -7.97
N LYS A 562 -4.42 -11.93 -8.23
CA LYS A 562 -3.68 -10.95 -7.42
C LYS A 562 -4.55 -9.77 -6.99
N SER A 563 -4.20 -9.20 -5.84
CA SER A 563 -4.76 -7.92 -5.39
C SER A 563 -4.19 -6.74 -6.20
N ALA A 564 -4.77 -5.54 -6.02
CA ALA A 564 -4.28 -4.31 -6.65
C ALA A 564 -2.80 -3.97 -6.30
N VAL A 565 -2.30 -4.49 -5.18
CA VAL A 565 -0.91 -4.34 -4.72
C VAL A 565 -0.07 -5.60 -4.99
N GLY A 566 -0.48 -6.46 -5.92
CA GLY A 566 0.29 -7.61 -6.41
C GLY A 566 0.34 -8.83 -5.48
N LYS A 567 -0.44 -8.88 -4.39
CA LYS A 567 -0.47 -10.01 -3.47
C LYS A 567 -1.35 -11.13 -4.01
N THR A 568 -0.84 -12.38 -4.03
CA THR A 568 -1.61 -13.58 -4.42
C THR A 568 -2.83 -13.76 -3.53
N LEU A 569 -3.98 -14.00 -4.15
CA LEU A 569 -5.28 -14.22 -3.49
C LEU A 569 -5.54 -15.72 -3.36
N ARG A 570 -4.94 -16.38 -2.36
CA ARG A 570 -5.07 -17.83 -2.14
C ARG A 570 -6.52 -18.29 -2.07
N ARG A 571 -7.42 -17.49 -1.51
CA ARG A 571 -8.85 -17.80 -1.45
C ARG A 571 -9.51 -17.92 -2.82
N GLU A 572 -9.10 -17.07 -3.78
CA GLU A 572 -9.61 -17.20 -5.15
C GLU A 572 -9.11 -18.48 -5.82
N LEU A 573 -7.89 -18.92 -5.49
CA LEU A 573 -7.38 -20.22 -5.94
C LEU A 573 -8.22 -21.38 -5.40
N VAL A 574 -8.55 -21.34 -4.10
CA VAL A 574 -9.43 -22.35 -3.49
C VAL A 574 -10.83 -22.30 -4.09
N ARG A 575 -11.39 -21.09 -4.33
CA ARG A 575 -12.70 -20.95 -4.98
C ARG A 575 -12.73 -21.56 -6.38
N LEU A 576 -11.70 -21.29 -7.18
CA LEU A 576 -11.57 -21.88 -8.53
C LEU A 576 -11.51 -23.41 -8.48
N GLU A 577 -10.87 -23.98 -7.44
CA GLU A 577 -10.84 -25.43 -7.24
C GLU A 577 -12.20 -26.02 -6.88
N MET A 578 -12.98 -25.31 -6.06
CA MET A 578 -14.29 -25.80 -5.62
C MET A 578 -15.38 -25.65 -6.70
N GLU A 579 -15.15 -24.81 -7.70
CA GLU A 579 -16.05 -24.58 -8.85
C GLU A 579 -15.69 -25.45 -10.08
N SER A 580 -14.51 -26.11 -10.09
CA SER A 580 -14.02 -26.99 -11.15
C SER A 580 -14.41 -28.45 -10.89
#